data_e2abcd56b0c50525e499fbe2f90824c7
#
_entry.id   e2abcd56b0c50525e499fbe2f90824c7
#
_cell.length_a   1.000
_cell.length_b   1.000
_cell.length_c   1.000
_cell.angle_alpha   90.00
_cell.angle_beta   90.00
_cell.angle_gamma   90.00
#
_symmetry.space_group_name_H-M   'P 1'
#
loop_
_entity.id
_entity.type
_entity.pdbx_description
1 polymer ?
#
loop_
_entity_poly.entity_id
_entity_poly.type
_entity_poly.pdbx_seq_one_letter_code
_entity_poly.pdbx_strand_id
1 'polypeptide(L)'
;MSMNVISLSRHQQQRTTKMGALLQSFATQRRSEDDVYWLKENAEALNILECAGTKVSAQELDPYARFYDILPERLSFFPQYYRFFLSLALDLEALGMAGEHAEQLCKFVNAHDLHKAELSDLQRAEAMRLLSRRGYNIEGNVALRERLHDFVVHPQSFALPNRKAAYELTHIIFYLSEYGRCDPKVSPKAIQSLIFTGLLAFLEQNADLLAEVCVALRYAGQTPPEVWEAWIKTQTTAFQIVTQGQSAGDQYHEYLVSNWACSEMGAQAFNKDYALSETAFYNAVQPLGALGEISQVLLD
;
A
#
# COMPACT_ATOMS: atom_id res chain seq x y z
N MET A 1 17.28 29.93 55.72
CA MET A 1 17.24 28.63 55.00
C MET A 1 16.38 28.81 53.80
N SER A 2 16.98 28.89 52.60
CA SER A 2 16.28 29.07 51.34
C SER A 2 15.90 27.71 50.80
N MET A 3 14.61 27.43 50.66
CA MET A 3 14.14 26.20 50.02
C MET A 3 14.28 26.36 48.50
N ASN A 4 15.17 25.61 47.89
CA ASN A 4 15.19 25.45 46.42
C ASN A 4 14.03 24.55 45.99
N VAL A 5 13.02 25.15 45.43
CA VAL A 5 11.93 24.44 44.76
C VAL A 5 12.44 24.04 43.39
N ILE A 6 12.77 22.75 43.19
CA ILE A 6 13.06 22.17 41.88
C ILE A 6 11.72 21.99 41.21
N SER A 7 11.41 22.85 40.24
CA SER A 7 10.30 22.66 39.31
C SER A 7 10.66 21.50 38.38
N LEU A 8 10.11 20.32 38.65
CA LEU A 8 10.10 19.21 37.69
C LEU A 8 9.17 19.61 36.55
N SER A 9 9.76 20.03 35.43
CA SER A 9 9.06 20.15 34.17
C SER A 9 8.36 18.81 33.89
N ARG A 10 7.05 18.76 34.08
CA ARG A 10 6.25 17.66 33.54
C ARG A 10 6.44 17.72 32.02
N HIS A 11 7.30 16.89 31.47
CA HIS A 11 7.16 16.48 30.09
C HIS A 11 5.74 15.90 30.00
N GLN A 12 4.80 16.67 29.43
CA GLN A 12 3.58 16.12 28.93
C GLN A 12 4.03 15.08 27.90
N GLN A 13 4.02 13.81 28.28
CA GLN A 13 4.01 12.73 27.32
C GLN A 13 2.75 12.96 26.48
N GLN A 14 2.92 13.62 25.34
CA GLN A 14 1.88 13.74 24.34
C GLN A 14 1.47 12.30 24.01
N ARG A 15 0.22 11.94 24.32
CA ARG A 15 -0.31 10.63 23.95
C ARG A 15 -0.24 10.52 22.43
N THR A 16 0.67 9.71 21.93
CA THR A 16 0.74 9.39 20.51
C THR A 16 -0.59 8.79 20.08
N THR A 17 -1.16 9.32 19.00
CA THR A 17 -2.39 8.77 18.44
C THR A 17 -2.14 7.38 17.87
N LYS A 18 -3.19 6.60 17.62
CA LYS A 18 -3.06 5.28 16.98
C LYS A 18 -2.40 5.41 15.61
N MET A 19 -2.78 6.41 14.83
CA MET A 19 -2.18 6.68 13.52
C MET A 19 -0.72 7.10 13.64
N GLY A 20 -0.40 8.01 14.54
CA GLY A 20 0.99 8.40 14.79
C GLY A 20 1.86 7.23 15.23
N ALA A 21 1.34 6.30 16.04
CA ALA A 21 2.05 5.09 16.42
C ALA A 21 2.28 4.12 15.24
N LEU A 22 1.29 3.97 14.36
CA LEU A 22 1.42 3.19 13.13
C LEU A 22 2.52 3.78 12.23
N LEU A 23 2.44 5.07 11.92
CA LEU A 23 3.41 5.77 11.07
C LEU A 23 4.82 5.73 11.67
N GLN A 24 4.96 5.98 12.98
CA GLN A 24 6.23 5.86 13.69
C GLN A 24 6.83 4.45 13.57
N SER A 25 5.98 3.41 13.68
CA SER A 25 6.42 2.01 13.54
C SER A 25 7.00 1.75 12.15
N PHE A 26 6.30 2.13 11.09
CA PHE A 26 6.78 1.95 9.71
C PHE A 26 8.01 2.80 9.41
N ALA A 27 8.03 4.05 9.83
CA ALA A 27 9.12 4.98 9.53
C ALA A 27 10.44 4.63 10.23
N THR A 28 10.39 4.15 11.50
CA THR A 28 11.62 4.11 12.33
C THR A 28 11.84 2.82 13.11
N GLN A 29 10.84 1.93 13.23
CA GLN A 29 10.93 0.81 14.15
C GLN A 29 11.08 -0.54 13.45
N ARG A 30 10.45 -0.71 12.28
CA ARG A 30 10.41 -2.01 11.61
C ARG A 30 11.66 -2.32 10.81
N ARG A 31 12.23 -1.32 10.15
CA ARG A 31 13.41 -1.44 9.28
C ARG A 31 14.25 -0.17 9.29
N SER A 32 15.50 -0.29 8.86
CA SER A 32 16.34 0.86 8.57
C SER A 32 15.94 1.53 7.25
N GLU A 33 15.95 2.87 7.18
CA GLU A 33 15.66 3.64 5.96
C GLU A 33 16.63 3.38 4.78
N ASP A 34 17.73 2.66 5.02
CA ASP A 34 18.66 2.20 3.97
C ASP A 34 18.31 0.82 3.40
N ASP A 35 17.32 0.14 3.97
CA ASP A 35 16.82 -1.15 3.47
C ASP A 35 15.79 -0.91 2.34
N VAL A 36 15.96 -1.62 1.22
CA VAL A 36 14.99 -1.57 0.11
C VAL A 36 13.58 -1.99 0.51
N TYR A 37 13.46 -2.90 1.47
CA TYR A 37 12.17 -3.30 2.02
C TYR A 37 11.53 -2.20 2.87
N TRP A 38 12.32 -1.29 3.46
CA TRP A 38 11.79 -0.09 4.09
C TRP A 38 11.08 0.79 3.06
N LEU A 39 11.70 1.00 1.88
CA LEU A 39 11.08 1.75 0.79
C LEU A 39 9.75 1.13 0.37
N LYS A 40 9.72 -0.20 0.20
CA LYS A 40 8.52 -0.93 -0.18
C LYS A 40 7.41 -0.79 0.88
N GLU A 41 7.70 -1.17 2.13
CA GLU A 41 6.70 -1.16 3.21
C GLU A 41 6.11 0.24 3.44
N ASN A 42 6.93 1.28 3.41
CA ASN A 42 6.49 2.65 3.62
C ASN A 42 5.74 3.22 2.41
N ALA A 43 6.14 2.89 1.16
CA ALA A 43 5.40 3.28 -0.02
C ALA A 43 4.00 2.65 -0.03
N GLU A 44 3.86 1.37 0.32
CA GLU A 44 2.57 0.69 0.43
C GLU A 44 1.71 1.28 1.55
N ALA A 45 2.28 1.50 2.74
CA ALA A 45 1.55 2.05 3.88
C ALA A 45 1.02 3.47 3.60
N LEU A 46 1.87 4.37 3.11
CA LEU A 46 1.49 5.76 2.81
C LEU A 46 0.50 5.84 1.65
N ASN A 47 0.69 5.03 0.60
CA ASN A 47 -0.23 4.98 -0.53
C ASN A 47 -1.62 4.50 -0.10
N ILE A 48 -1.71 3.44 0.71
CA ILE A 48 -2.99 2.94 1.23
C ILE A 48 -3.67 3.98 2.13
N LEU A 49 -2.93 4.65 3.01
CA LEU A 49 -3.49 5.70 3.87
C LEU A 49 -4.01 6.89 3.05
N GLU A 50 -3.27 7.29 2.02
CA GLU A 50 -3.66 8.35 1.10
C GLU A 50 -4.91 7.98 0.31
N CYS A 51 -4.94 6.77 -0.28
CA CYS A 51 -6.08 6.28 -1.06
C CYS A 51 -7.33 6.07 -0.22
N ALA A 52 -7.18 5.60 1.03
CA ALA A 52 -8.27 5.44 1.99
C ALA A 52 -8.82 6.80 2.52
N GLY A 53 -8.26 7.93 2.08
CA GLY A 53 -8.66 9.25 2.56
C GLY A 53 -8.41 9.47 4.05
N THR A 54 -7.43 8.78 4.61
CA THR A 54 -7.10 8.84 6.03
C THR A 54 -6.61 10.24 6.40
N LYS A 55 -7.19 10.82 7.43
CA LYS A 55 -6.73 12.11 7.94
C LYS A 55 -5.51 11.91 8.82
N VAL A 56 -4.40 12.50 8.41
CA VAL A 56 -3.13 12.49 9.11
C VAL A 56 -2.75 13.93 9.44
N SER A 57 -2.30 14.19 10.65
CA SER A 57 -1.77 15.49 11.03
C SER A 57 -0.30 15.63 10.63
N ALA A 58 0.17 16.87 10.42
CA ALA A 58 1.58 17.12 10.11
C ALA A 58 2.52 16.52 11.16
N GLN A 59 2.16 16.56 12.45
CA GLN A 59 2.96 15.98 13.53
C GLN A 59 3.07 14.46 13.43
N GLU A 60 2.05 13.76 12.92
CA GLU A 60 2.09 12.31 12.72
C GLU A 60 3.01 11.92 11.56
N LEU A 61 3.30 12.86 10.65
CA LEU A 61 4.25 12.69 9.53
C LEU A 61 5.70 13.04 9.89
N ASP A 62 5.95 13.69 11.04
CA ASP A 62 7.31 14.06 11.48
C ASP A 62 8.35 12.94 11.38
N PRO A 63 8.03 11.65 11.64
CA PRO A 63 8.99 10.55 11.49
C PRO A 63 9.58 10.40 10.10
N TYR A 64 8.89 10.91 9.06
CA TYR A 64 9.36 10.87 7.68
C TYR A 64 10.11 12.12 7.23
N ALA A 65 10.13 13.20 8.04
CA ALA A 65 10.66 14.49 7.61
C ALA A 65 12.12 14.41 7.12
N ARG A 66 12.99 13.72 7.89
CA ARG A 66 14.38 13.54 7.50
C ARG A 66 14.53 12.80 6.18
N PHE A 67 13.78 11.72 5.99
CA PHE A 67 13.83 10.95 4.75
C PHE A 67 13.31 11.77 3.57
N TYR A 68 12.22 12.51 3.79
CA TYR A 68 11.65 13.39 2.77
C TYR A 68 12.65 14.45 2.30
N ASP A 69 13.38 15.09 3.22
CA ASP A 69 14.36 16.12 2.91
C ASP A 69 15.49 15.64 1.99
N ILE A 70 15.90 14.38 2.11
CA ILE A 70 17.00 13.79 1.33
C ILE A 70 16.56 13.05 0.07
N LEU A 71 15.25 13.00 -0.23
CA LEU A 71 14.73 12.30 -1.41
C LEU A 71 15.37 12.72 -2.74
N PRO A 72 15.57 14.01 -3.05
CA PRO A 72 16.22 14.43 -4.30
C PRO A 72 17.65 13.89 -4.44
N GLU A 73 18.40 13.88 -3.35
CA GLU A 73 19.76 13.32 -3.32
C GLU A 73 19.71 11.79 -3.52
N ARG A 74 18.84 11.09 -2.79
CA ARG A 74 18.67 9.63 -2.94
C ARG A 74 18.28 9.22 -4.35
N LEU A 75 17.39 9.97 -5.01
CA LEU A 75 17.01 9.68 -6.39
C LEU A 75 18.20 9.79 -7.35
N SER A 76 19.09 10.77 -7.16
CA SER A 76 20.26 10.92 -7.99
C SER A 76 21.26 9.77 -7.86
N PHE A 77 21.40 9.20 -6.66
CA PHE A 77 22.29 8.07 -6.38
C PHE A 77 21.68 6.70 -6.73
N PHE A 78 20.36 6.55 -6.56
CA PHE A 78 19.64 5.28 -6.70
C PHE A 78 18.46 5.41 -7.66
N PRO A 79 18.68 5.80 -8.93
CA PRO A 79 17.60 6.03 -9.88
C PRO A 79 16.74 4.78 -10.16
N GLN A 80 17.25 3.58 -9.92
CA GLN A 80 16.50 2.33 -10.06
C GLN A 80 15.31 2.21 -9.07
N TYR A 81 15.29 2.98 -7.99
CA TYR A 81 14.20 3.02 -7.01
C TYR A 81 13.26 4.20 -7.20
N TYR A 82 13.31 4.89 -8.34
CA TYR A 82 12.58 6.14 -8.59
C TYR A 82 11.07 6.01 -8.32
N ARG A 83 10.44 4.86 -8.62
CA ARG A 83 8.99 4.67 -8.37
C ARG A 83 8.66 4.73 -6.88
N PHE A 84 9.46 4.11 -6.03
CA PHE A 84 9.29 4.23 -4.58
C PHE A 84 9.51 5.67 -4.10
N PHE A 85 10.54 6.35 -4.58
CA PHE A 85 10.80 7.74 -4.19
C PHE A 85 9.70 8.68 -4.65
N LEU A 86 9.16 8.50 -5.86
CA LEU A 86 8.02 9.25 -6.35
C LEU A 86 6.76 8.99 -5.52
N SER A 87 6.44 7.71 -5.26
CA SER A 87 5.27 7.34 -4.44
C SER A 87 5.37 7.97 -3.05
N LEU A 88 6.50 7.78 -2.36
CA LEU A 88 6.74 8.33 -1.03
C LEU A 88 6.59 9.86 -1.00
N ALA A 89 7.20 10.60 -1.94
CA ALA A 89 7.09 12.04 -1.98
C ALA A 89 5.66 12.50 -2.25
N LEU A 90 5.03 11.92 -3.26
CA LEU A 90 3.66 12.27 -3.67
C LEU A 90 2.63 11.98 -2.57
N ASP A 91 2.77 10.84 -1.89
CA ASP A 91 1.82 10.43 -0.87
C ASP A 91 2.03 11.21 0.45
N LEU A 92 3.28 11.48 0.84
CA LEU A 92 3.58 12.35 1.98
C LEU A 92 3.02 13.76 1.80
N GLU A 93 3.23 14.37 0.61
CA GLU A 93 2.67 15.70 0.32
C GLU A 93 1.14 15.68 0.26
N ALA A 94 0.53 14.63 -0.31
CA ALA A 94 -0.92 14.48 -0.34
C ALA A 94 -1.54 14.27 1.05
N LEU A 95 -0.82 13.62 1.97
CA LEU A 95 -1.21 13.43 3.36
C LEU A 95 -0.97 14.70 4.23
N GLY A 96 -0.30 15.71 3.69
CA GLY A 96 -0.15 17.02 4.36
C GLY A 96 1.27 17.39 4.79
N MET A 97 2.30 16.65 4.38
CA MET A 97 3.69 17.06 4.58
C MET A 97 3.99 18.30 3.73
N ALA A 98 4.56 19.32 4.35
CA ALA A 98 4.94 20.55 3.64
C ALA A 98 6.19 20.32 2.81
N GLY A 99 6.16 20.71 1.52
CA GLY A 99 7.29 20.63 0.60
C GLY A 99 6.87 20.53 -0.85
N GLU A 100 7.86 20.48 -1.76
CA GLU A 100 7.67 20.40 -3.21
C GLU A 100 8.63 19.36 -3.85
N HIS A 101 9.13 18.40 -3.07
CA HIS A 101 10.07 17.41 -3.59
C HIS A 101 9.42 16.48 -4.62
N ALA A 102 8.12 16.18 -4.49
CA ALA A 102 7.41 15.39 -5.49
C ALA A 102 7.49 16.03 -6.89
N GLU A 103 7.36 17.36 -7.00
CA GLU A 103 7.52 18.07 -8.28
C GLU A 103 8.96 17.97 -8.80
N GLN A 104 9.96 18.15 -7.93
CA GLN A 104 11.37 18.04 -8.28
C GLN A 104 11.72 16.64 -8.78
N LEU A 105 11.23 15.59 -8.08
CA LEU A 105 11.45 14.21 -8.44
C LEU A 105 10.77 13.88 -9.78
N CYS A 106 9.52 14.29 -9.98
CA CYS A 106 8.81 14.10 -11.25
C CYS A 106 9.55 14.74 -12.42
N LYS A 107 10.04 15.97 -12.23
CA LYS A 107 10.84 16.68 -13.24
C LYS A 107 12.11 15.91 -13.56
N PHE A 108 12.83 15.40 -12.57
CA PHE A 108 14.04 14.61 -12.77
C PHE A 108 13.74 13.31 -13.53
N VAL A 109 12.76 12.54 -13.09
CA VAL A 109 12.38 11.27 -13.73
C VAL A 109 11.95 11.46 -15.18
N ASN A 110 11.16 12.51 -15.45
CA ASN A 110 10.73 12.85 -16.80
C ASN A 110 11.91 13.31 -17.69
N ALA A 111 12.80 14.17 -17.17
CA ALA A 111 13.95 14.67 -17.91
C ALA A 111 14.97 13.58 -18.28
N HIS A 112 15.07 12.53 -17.48
CA HIS A 112 15.97 11.38 -17.71
C HIS A 112 15.27 10.17 -18.32
N ASP A 113 14.00 10.29 -18.68
CA ASP A 113 13.21 9.22 -19.30
C ASP A 113 13.22 7.88 -18.51
N LEU A 114 13.33 7.92 -17.18
CA LEU A 114 13.48 6.71 -16.37
C LEU A 114 12.30 5.74 -16.54
N HIS A 115 11.10 6.25 -16.78
CA HIS A 115 9.89 5.44 -17.04
C HIS A 115 10.02 4.59 -18.32
N LYS A 116 10.88 4.94 -19.28
CA LYS A 116 11.11 4.17 -20.51
C LYS A 116 11.95 2.91 -20.27
N ALA A 117 12.68 2.84 -19.14
CA ALA A 117 13.45 1.66 -18.77
C ALA A 117 12.61 0.52 -18.20
N GLU A 118 11.33 0.78 -17.87
CA GLU A 118 10.44 -0.27 -17.34
C GLU A 118 10.08 -1.30 -18.42
N LEU A 119 10.30 -2.59 -18.10
CA LEU A 119 10.01 -3.69 -19.01
C LEU A 119 8.60 -4.24 -18.84
N SER A 120 8.04 -4.17 -17.63
CA SER A 120 6.68 -4.61 -17.33
C SER A 120 5.68 -3.50 -17.64
N ASP A 121 4.57 -3.82 -18.31
CA ASP A 121 3.47 -2.89 -18.54
C ASP A 121 2.86 -2.39 -17.22
N LEU A 122 2.79 -3.23 -16.19
CA LEU A 122 2.32 -2.83 -14.87
C LEU A 122 3.22 -1.77 -14.23
N GLN A 123 4.54 -1.99 -14.24
CA GLN A 123 5.51 -1.02 -13.70
C GLN A 123 5.53 0.29 -14.49
N ARG A 124 5.37 0.18 -15.81
CA ARG A 124 5.24 1.37 -16.69
C ARG A 124 3.96 2.14 -16.38
N ALA A 125 2.85 1.45 -16.13
CA ALA A 125 1.58 2.07 -15.76
C ALA A 125 1.69 2.80 -14.41
N GLU A 126 2.34 2.19 -13.43
CA GLU A 126 2.63 2.84 -12.14
C GLU A 126 3.45 4.11 -12.32
N ALA A 127 4.55 4.04 -13.07
CA ALA A 127 5.43 5.19 -13.32
C ALA A 127 4.68 6.34 -14.02
N MET A 128 3.89 6.02 -15.05
CA MET A 128 3.10 7.01 -15.77
C MET A 128 2.03 7.64 -14.88
N ARG A 129 1.36 6.83 -14.05
CA ARG A 129 0.39 7.31 -13.08
C ARG A 129 1.03 8.26 -12.05
N LEU A 130 2.18 7.90 -11.48
CA LEU A 130 2.89 8.75 -10.53
C LEU A 130 3.26 10.10 -11.14
N LEU A 131 3.78 10.10 -12.36
CA LEU A 131 4.13 11.32 -13.09
C LEU A 131 2.89 12.17 -13.42
N SER A 132 1.77 11.54 -13.78
CA SER A 132 0.52 12.23 -14.12
C SER A 132 -0.07 13.02 -12.94
N ARG A 133 0.21 12.62 -11.69
CA ARG A 133 -0.20 13.35 -10.47
C ARG A 133 0.39 14.77 -10.39
N ARG A 134 1.44 15.06 -11.17
CA ARG A 134 2.05 16.39 -11.32
C ARG A 134 1.94 16.94 -12.76
N GLY A 135 0.98 16.41 -13.54
CA GLY A 135 0.63 16.93 -14.87
C GLY A 135 1.57 16.50 -15.99
N TYR A 136 2.49 15.55 -15.74
CA TYR A 136 3.35 15.01 -16.80
C TYR A 136 2.59 13.99 -17.63
N ASN A 137 2.25 14.36 -18.88
CA ASN A 137 1.61 13.46 -19.83
C ASN A 137 2.67 12.71 -20.65
N ILE A 138 2.76 11.41 -20.47
CA ILE A 138 3.76 10.56 -21.12
C ILE A 138 3.19 10.01 -22.45
N GLU A 139 3.97 10.10 -23.52
CA GLU A 139 3.65 9.50 -24.81
C GLU A 139 3.51 7.97 -24.68
N GLY A 140 2.60 7.38 -25.48
CA GLY A 140 2.34 5.93 -25.44
C GLY A 140 1.36 5.47 -24.37
N ASN A 141 0.80 6.37 -23.58
CA ASN A 141 -0.16 6.03 -22.53
C ASN A 141 -1.41 5.32 -23.10
N VAL A 142 -1.90 5.72 -24.27
CA VAL A 142 -3.07 5.10 -24.90
C VAL A 142 -2.82 3.63 -25.21
N ALA A 143 -1.72 3.32 -25.92
CA ALA A 143 -1.36 1.94 -26.26
C ALA A 143 -1.07 1.08 -25.03
N LEU A 144 -0.50 1.66 -23.96
CA LEU A 144 -0.33 0.96 -22.70
C LEU A 144 -1.67 0.63 -22.06
N ARG A 145 -2.59 1.59 -21.98
CA ARG A 145 -3.94 1.36 -21.43
C ARG A 145 -4.70 0.29 -22.20
N GLU A 146 -4.58 0.24 -23.53
CA GLU A 146 -5.18 -0.82 -24.36
C GLU A 146 -4.63 -2.20 -23.95
N ARG A 147 -3.32 -2.36 -23.77
CA ARG A 147 -2.73 -3.64 -23.32
C ARG A 147 -3.16 -4.02 -21.90
N LEU A 148 -3.30 -3.05 -21.01
CA LEU A 148 -3.81 -3.31 -19.65
C LEU A 148 -5.27 -3.77 -19.68
N HIS A 149 -6.10 -3.14 -20.52
CA HIS A 149 -7.48 -3.59 -20.73
C HIS A 149 -7.54 -4.98 -21.36
N ASP A 150 -6.65 -5.27 -22.32
CA ASP A 150 -6.59 -6.59 -22.95
C ASP A 150 -6.19 -7.68 -21.93
N PHE A 151 -5.22 -7.40 -21.04
CA PHE A 151 -4.82 -8.34 -20.00
C PHE A 151 -5.98 -8.77 -19.09
N VAL A 152 -6.86 -7.87 -18.70
CA VAL A 152 -7.90 -8.13 -17.69
C VAL A 152 -9.16 -8.82 -18.25
N VAL A 153 -9.32 -8.94 -19.59
CA VAL A 153 -10.55 -9.47 -20.24
C VAL A 153 -10.52 -10.97 -20.54
N HIS A 154 -9.69 -11.72 -19.85
CA HIS A 154 -9.53 -13.17 -20.02
C HIS A 154 -9.96 -13.97 -18.76
N PRO A 155 -11.28 -13.97 -18.39
CA PRO A 155 -11.73 -14.53 -17.12
C PRO A 155 -11.33 -16.01 -16.93
N GLN A 156 -11.20 -16.80 -18.01
CA GLN A 156 -10.76 -18.20 -17.91
C GLN A 156 -9.35 -18.34 -17.34
N SER A 157 -8.47 -17.37 -17.59
CA SER A 157 -7.10 -17.35 -17.04
C SER A 157 -7.11 -17.07 -15.53
N PHE A 158 -8.13 -16.36 -15.04
CA PHE A 158 -8.30 -16.01 -13.64
C PHE A 158 -9.18 -17.02 -12.85
N ALA A 159 -9.72 -18.03 -13.54
CA ALA A 159 -10.38 -19.17 -12.91
C ALA A 159 -9.39 -20.25 -12.43
N LEU A 160 -8.11 -20.07 -12.70
CA LEU A 160 -7.02 -20.96 -12.30
C LEU A 160 -6.09 -20.25 -11.32
N PRO A 161 -5.51 -20.97 -10.33
CA PRO A 161 -4.57 -20.37 -9.40
C PRO A 161 -3.32 -19.82 -10.11
N ASN A 162 -3.19 -18.50 -10.10
CA ASN A 162 -2.00 -17.78 -10.57
C ASN A 162 -1.86 -16.48 -9.78
N ARG A 163 -1.15 -16.55 -8.66
CA ARG A 163 -0.99 -15.40 -7.74
C ARG A 163 -0.44 -14.17 -8.44
N LYS A 164 0.58 -14.33 -9.29
CA LYS A 164 1.16 -13.18 -9.99
C LYS A 164 0.13 -12.47 -10.86
N ALA A 165 -0.59 -13.19 -11.70
CA ALA A 165 -1.62 -12.61 -12.56
C ALA A 165 -2.77 -12.00 -11.74
N ALA A 166 -3.13 -12.60 -10.61
CA ALA A 166 -4.17 -12.12 -9.71
C ALA A 166 -3.82 -10.73 -9.11
N TYR A 167 -2.59 -10.54 -8.61
CA TYR A 167 -2.13 -9.23 -8.14
C TYR A 167 -1.93 -8.24 -9.30
N GLU A 168 -1.48 -8.67 -10.47
CA GLU A 168 -1.43 -7.79 -11.64
C GLU A 168 -2.82 -7.29 -12.03
N LEU A 169 -3.87 -8.15 -11.95
CA LEU A 169 -5.25 -7.77 -12.22
C LEU A 169 -5.73 -6.67 -11.27
N THR A 170 -5.56 -6.83 -9.96
CA THR A 170 -6.01 -5.84 -8.98
C THR A 170 -5.29 -4.50 -9.17
N HIS A 171 -3.96 -4.54 -9.34
CA HIS A 171 -3.14 -3.34 -9.56
C HIS A 171 -3.47 -2.63 -10.87
N ILE A 172 -3.78 -3.36 -11.96
CA ILE A 172 -4.25 -2.74 -13.20
C ILE A 172 -5.52 -1.93 -12.94
N ILE A 173 -6.49 -2.48 -12.20
CA ILE A 173 -7.72 -1.75 -11.86
C ILE A 173 -7.41 -0.53 -11.01
N PHE A 174 -6.51 -0.64 -10.02
CA PHE A 174 -6.08 0.49 -9.19
C PHE A 174 -5.47 1.61 -10.05
N TYR A 175 -4.61 1.27 -10.99
CA TYR A 175 -3.96 2.27 -11.84
C TYR A 175 -4.92 2.87 -12.88
N LEU A 176 -5.79 2.06 -13.49
CA LEU A 176 -6.79 2.54 -14.43
C LEU A 176 -7.83 3.44 -13.77
N SER A 177 -8.17 3.19 -12.51
CA SER A 177 -9.11 3.99 -11.72
C SER A 177 -8.45 5.17 -10.98
N GLU A 178 -7.14 5.35 -11.09
CA GLU A 178 -6.40 6.31 -10.25
C GLU A 178 -6.73 6.11 -8.76
N TYR A 179 -6.75 4.85 -8.32
CA TYR A 179 -7.17 4.46 -6.98
C TYR A 179 -8.56 5.01 -6.60
N GLY A 180 -9.54 4.74 -7.47
CA GLY A 180 -10.95 5.09 -7.26
C GLY A 180 -11.32 6.54 -7.60
N ARG A 181 -10.39 7.37 -8.11
CA ARG A 181 -10.65 8.77 -8.46
C ARG A 181 -11.30 8.95 -9.83
N CYS A 182 -11.26 7.94 -10.69
CA CYS A 182 -11.93 7.96 -11.99
C CYS A 182 -12.45 6.58 -12.37
N ASP A 183 -13.42 6.56 -13.31
CA ASP A 183 -13.94 5.32 -13.86
C ASP A 183 -12.85 4.60 -14.67
N PRO A 184 -12.45 3.37 -14.31
CA PRO A 184 -11.46 2.58 -15.04
C PRO A 184 -11.96 2.12 -16.41
N LYS A 185 -13.25 2.27 -16.73
CA LYS A 185 -13.92 1.87 -17.97
C LYS A 185 -13.68 0.41 -18.36
N VAL A 186 -13.72 -0.47 -17.38
CA VAL A 186 -13.51 -1.90 -17.58
C VAL A 186 -14.76 -2.60 -18.10
N SER A 187 -14.57 -3.62 -18.92
CA SER A 187 -15.66 -4.39 -19.50
C SER A 187 -16.26 -5.40 -18.50
N PRO A 188 -17.47 -5.94 -18.77
CA PRO A 188 -18.04 -7.02 -17.96
C PRO A 188 -17.13 -8.26 -17.85
N LYS A 189 -16.29 -8.54 -18.85
CA LYS A 189 -15.31 -9.63 -18.79
C LYS A 189 -14.22 -9.36 -17.75
N ALA A 190 -13.76 -8.12 -17.61
CA ALA A 190 -12.80 -7.76 -16.55
C ALA A 190 -13.42 -7.89 -15.16
N ILE A 191 -14.69 -7.52 -14.99
CA ILE A 191 -15.43 -7.76 -13.75
C ILE A 191 -15.50 -9.27 -13.45
N GLN A 192 -15.77 -10.10 -14.46
CA GLN A 192 -15.78 -11.55 -14.30
C GLN A 192 -14.40 -12.10 -13.90
N SER A 193 -13.30 -11.53 -14.42
CA SER A 193 -11.93 -11.85 -14.01
C SER A 193 -11.73 -11.56 -12.52
N LEU A 194 -12.16 -10.39 -12.03
CA LEU A 194 -12.11 -10.05 -10.60
C LEU A 194 -12.95 -11.00 -9.75
N ILE A 195 -14.15 -11.37 -10.19
CA ILE A 195 -15.02 -12.31 -9.47
C ILE A 195 -14.36 -13.69 -9.36
N PHE A 196 -13.76 -14.21 -10.43
CA PHE A 196 -13.07 -15.51 -10.37
C PHE A 196 -11.84 -15.46 -9.46
N THR A 197 -11.04 -14.39 -9.55
CA THR A 197 -9.91 -14.16 -8.64
C THR A 197 -10.36 -14.10 -7.18
N GLY A 198 -11.43 -13.33 -6.89
CA GLY A 198 -11.96 -13.21 -5.54
C GLY A 198 -12.54 -14.53 -5.01
N LEU A 199 -13.20 -15.31 -5.86
CA LEU A 199 -13.69 -16.64 -5.48
C LEU A 199 -12.53 -17.57 -5.08
N LEU A 200 -11.46 -17.62 -5.87
CA LEU A 200 -10.26 -18.40 -5.54
C LEU A 200 -9.61 -17.90 -4.24
N ALA A 201 -9.42 -16.59 -4.10
CA ALA A 201 -8.84 -16.00 -2.90
C ALA A 201 -9.66 -16.31 -1.64
N PHE A 202 -11.00 -16.28 -1.74
CA PHE A 202 -11.89 -16.65 -0.65
C PHE A 202 -11.80 -18.13 -0.28
N LEU A 203 -11.78 -19.03 -1.28
CA LEU A 203 -11.63 -20.48 -1.06
C LEU A 203 -10.25 -20.83 -0.48
N GLU A 204 -9.20 -20.15 -0.89
CA GLU A 204 -7.83 -20.29 -0.39
C GLU A 204 -7.62 -19.61 0.97
N GLN A 205 -8.62 -18.90 1.49
CA GLN A 205 -8.51 -18.07 2.70
C GLN A 205 -7.38 -17.02 2.63
N ASN A 206 -7.13 -16.49 1.45
CA ASN A 206 -6.15 -15.44 1.21
C ASN A 206 -6.79 -14.07 1.41
N ALA A 207 -6.73 -13.54 2.63
CA ALA A 207 -7.34 -12.26 2.97
C ALA A 207 -6.67 -11.09 2.26
N ASP A 208 -5.38 -11.16 2.03
CA ASP A 208 -4.59 -10.16 1.32
C ASP A 208 -5.16 -9.91 -0.10
N LEU A 209 -5.17 -10.95 -0.92
CA LEU A 209 -5.69 -10.86 -2.28
C LEU A 209 -7.20 -10.57 -2.33
N LEU A 210 -7.98 -11.16 -1.42
CA LEU A 210 -9.43 -10.92 -1.39
C LEU A 210 -9.76 -9.47 -1.06
N ALA A 211 -9.01 -8.86 -0.13
CA ALA A 211 -9.17 -7.46 0.21
C ALA A 211 -8.88 -6.55 -1.00
N GLU A 212 -7.78 -6.80 -1.71
CA GLU A 212 -7.49 -6.06 -2.95
C GLU A 212 -8.58 -6.24 -4.01
N VAL A 213 -9.10 -7.45 -4.20
CA VAL A 213 -10.21 -7.70 -5.15
C VAL A 213 -11.47 -6.94 -4.75
N CYS A 214 -11.82 -6.88 -3.46
CA CYS A 214 -12.97 -6.11 -3.00
C CYS A 214 -12.80 -4.62 -3.29
N VAL A 215 -11.61 -4.06 -3.04
CA VAL A 215 -11.30 -2.66 -3.39
C VAL A 215 -11.40 -2.45 -4.91
N ALA A 216 -10.79 -3.33 -5.71
CA ALA A 216 -10.81 -3.25 -7.17
C ALA A 216 -12.23 -3.30 -7.74
N LEU A 217 -13.11 -4.17 -7.19
CA LEU A 217 -14.52 -4.22 -7.57
C LEU A 217 -15.22 -2.90 -7.29
N ARG A 218 -15.01 -2.29 -6.10
CA ARG A 218 -15.60 -0.99 -5.75
C ARG A 218 -15.12 0.11 -6.68
N TYR A 219 -13.86 0.14 -7.02
CA TYR A 219 -13.29 1.10 -7.99
C TYR A 219 -13.81 0.89 -9.41
N ALA A 220 -14.22 -0.33 -9.73
CA ALA A 220 -14.92 -0.65 -10.98
C ALA A 220 -16.46 -0.44 -10.90
N GLY A 221 -16.96 0.23 -9.85
CA GLY A 221 -18.38 0.53 -9.67
C GLY A 221 -19.24 -0.68 -9.29
N GLN A 222 -18.63 -1.77 -8.78
CA GLN A 222 -19.31 -2.98 -8.37
C GLN A 222 -19.33 -3.13 -6.85
N THR A 223 -20.40 -3.72 -6.33
CA THR A 223 -20.47 -4.12 -4.91
C THR A 223 -19.91 -5.54 -4.76
N PRO A 224 -18.88 -5.76 -3.95
CA PRO A 224 -18.37 -7.10 -3.65
C PRO A 224 -19.43 -7.98 -2.96
N PRO A 225 -19.35 -9.32 -3.05
CA PRO A 225 -20.20 -10.22 -2.29
C PRO A 225 -20.11 -9.94 -0.77
N GLU A 226 -21.26 -9.83 -0.09
CA GLU A 226 -21.33 -9.51 1.33
C GLU A 226 -20.53 -10.50 2.20
N VAL A 227 -20.52 -11.79 1.83
CA VAL A 227 -19.77 -12.82 2.56
C VAL A 227 -18.26 -12.58 2.51
N TRP A 228 -17.72 -12.01 1.43
CA TRP A 228 -16.29 -11.66 1.33
C TRP A 228 -15.96 -10.49 2.25
N GLU A 229 -16.77 -9.44 2.21
CA GLU A 229 -16.59 -8.26 3.04
C GLU A 229 -16.73 -8.58 4.53
N ALA A 230 -17.71 -9.41 4.91
CA ALA A 230 -17.89 -9.87 6.27
C ALA A 230 -16.68 -10.69 6.76
N TRP A 231 -16.15 -11.54 5.89
CA TRP A 231 -14.96 -12.33 6.23
C TRP A 231 -13.73 -11.44 6.40
N ILE A 232 -13.47 -10.47 5.49
CA ILE A 232 -12.37 -9.51 5.62
C ILE A 232 -12.46 -8.72 6.93
N LYS A 233 -13.65 -8.25 7.33
CA LYS A 233 -13.84 -7.58 8.62
C LYS A 233 -13.44 -8.47 9.79
N THR A 234 -13.78 -9.75 9.74
CA THR A 234 -13.39 -10.73 10.77
C THR A 234 -11.88 -10.89 10.81
N GLN A 235 -11.21 -11.04 9.65
CA GLN A 235 -9.76 -11.13 9.57
C GLN A 235 -9.09 -9.87 10.14
N THR A 236 -9.55 -8.68 9.72
CA THR A 236 -9.01 -7.39 10.20
C THR A 236 -9.09 -7.25 11.72
N THR A 237 -10.18 -7.70 12.35
CA THR A 237 -10.31 -7.66 13.81
C THR A 237 -9.43 -8.66 14.54
N ALA A 238 -9.04 -9.76 13.87
CA ALA A 238 -8.23 -10.83 14.44
C ALA A 238 -6.72 -10.53 14.46
N PHE A 239 -6.26 -9.50 13.74
CA PHE A 239 -4.84 -9.14 13.76
C PHE A 239 -4.33 -8.84 15.17
N GLN A 240 -3.19 -9.41 15.49
CA GLN A 240 -2.40 -9.12 16.67
C GLN A 240 -1.16 -8.32 16.26
N ILE A 241 -0.91 -7.23 16.98
CA ILE A 241 0.28 -6.41 16.79
C ILE A 241 1.17 -6.70 17.99
N VAL A 242 2.29 -7.39 17.73
CA VAL A 242 3.22 -7.79 18.78
C VAL A 242 4.44 -6.89 18.76
N THR A 243 5.00 -6.62 19.94
CA THR A 243 6.24 -5.91 20.13
C THR A 243 7.40 -6.89 20.12
N GLN A 244 8.55 -6.50 19.55
CA GLN A 244 9.76 -7.32 19.46
C GLN A 244 9.61 -8.58 18.55
N GLY A 245 8.67 -8.55 17.61
CA GLY A 245 8.57 -9.57 16.58
C GLY A 245 9.59 -9.34 15.46
N GLN A 246 9.95 -10.41 14.73
CA GLN A 246 10.69 -10.22 13.48
C GLN A 246 9.73 -9.66 12.42
N SER A 247 10.00 -8.46 11.93
CA SER A 247 9.23 -7.86 10.82
C SER A 247 9.47 -8.58 9.49
N ALA A 248 10.58 -9.30 9.35
CA ALA A 248 10.84 -10.12 8.17
C ALA A 248 9.86 -11.29 8.10
N GLY A 249 8.94 -11.26 7.10
CA GLY A 249 7.95 -12.31 6.87
C GLY A 249 6.67 -12.20 7.69
N ASP A 250 6.40 -11.05 8.34
CA ASP A 250 5.11 -10.78 8.96
C ASP A 250 4.02 -10.43 7.92
N GLN A 251 2.78 -10.29 8.36
CA GLN A 251 1.61 -10.07 7.52
C GLN A 251 1.20 -8.58 7.46
N TYR A 252 2.17 -7.66 7.46
CA TYR A 252 1.87 -6.21 7.44
C TYR A 252 1.04 -5.79 6.21
N HIS A 253 1.32 -6.37 5.04
CA HIS A 253 0.61 -6.05 3.81
C HIS A 253 -0.86 -6.48 3.89
N GLU A 254 -1.12 -7.71 4.32
CA GLU A 254 -2.49 -8.19 4.58
C GLU A 254 -3.23 -7.29 5.59
N TYR A 255 -2.52 -6.83 6.65
CA TYR A 255 -3.10 -5.88 7.59
C TYR A 255 -3.49 -4.57 6.92
N LEU A 256 -2.60 -3.99 6.11
CA LEU A 256 -2.84 -2.72 5.43
C LEU A 256 -4.01 -2.82 4.44
N VAL A 257 -4.01 -3.81 3.54
CA VAL A 257 -5.04 -3.94 2.50
C VAL A 257 -6.40 -4.34 3.08
N SER A 258 -6.43 -5.15 4.15
CA SER A 258 -7.67 -5.47 4.85
C SER A 258 -8.30 -4.25 5.52
N ASN A 259 -7.49 -3.37 6.12
CA ASN A 259 -7.97 -2.09 6.66
C ASN A 259 -8.42 -1.14 5.54
N TRP A 260 -7.72 -1.11 4.42
CA TRP A 260 -8.13 -0.35 3.24
C TRP A 260 -9.51 -0.79 2.75
N ALA A 261 -9.71 -2.11 2.55
CA ALA A 261 -11.01 -2.65 2.19
C ALA A 261 -12.11 -2.27 3.20
N CYS A 262 -11.81 -2.33 4.52
CA CYS A 262 -12.73 -1.87 5.55
C CYS A 262 -13.07 -0.37 5.40
N SER A 263 -12.10 0.47 5.10
CA SER A 263 -12.34 1.90 4.84
C SER A 263 -13.28 2.12 3.66
N GLU A 264 -13.06 1.41 2.55
CA GLU A 264 -13.91 1.46 1.35
C GLU A 264 -15.35 0.99 1.59
N MET A 265 -15.56 0.12 2.60
CA MET A 265 -16.89 -0.30 3.06
C MET A 265 -17.55 0.74 3.99
N GLY A 266 -16.88 1.85 4.35
CA GLY A 266 -17.30 2.78 5.40
C GLY A 266 -17.23 2.18 6.81
N ALA A 267 -16.47 1.12 7.01
CA ALA A 267 -16.24 0.51 8.31
C ALA A 267 -15.02 1.15 9.01
N GLN A 268 -14.89 0.90 10.31
CA GLN A 268 -13.74 1.39 11.07
C GLN A 268 -12.45 0.69 10.61
N ALA A 269 -11.45 1.47 10.24
CA ALA A 269 -10.14 1.00 9.77
C ALA A 269 -9.01 1.59 10.66
N PHE A 270 -7.85 0.95 10.66
CA PHE A 270 -6.63 1.39 11.35
C PHE A 270 -6.82 1.72 12.85
N ASN A 271 -7.70 0.98 13.54
CA ASN A 271 -8.13 1.28 14.92
C ASN A 271 -7.43 0.42 15.98
N LYS A 272 -6.38 -0.30 15.65
CA LYS A 272 -5.59 -1.08 16.62
C LYS A 272 -4.72 -0.15 17.47
N ASP A 273 -4.37 -0.62 18.67
CA ASP A 273 -3.37 0.03 19.50
C ASP A 273 -1.99 -0.46 19.09
N TYR A 274 -1.09 0.46 18.79
CA TYR A 274 0.30 0.20 18.41
C TYR A 274 1.21 0.60 19.58
N ALA A 275 2.18 -0.25 19.92
CA ALA A 275 3.25 0.16 20.79
C ALA A 275 4.30 0.96 20.02
N LEU A 276 4.94 1.94 20.67
CA LEU A 276 6.09 2.66 20.12
C LEU A 276 7.36 1.80 20.24
N SER A 277 7.36 0.68 19.54
CA SER A 277 8.47 -0.28 19.52
C SER A 277 8.43 -1.07 18.24
N GLU A 278 9.44 -1.86 17.98
CA GLU A 278 9.46 -2.79 16.86
C GLU A 278 8.18 -3.63 16.87
N THR A 279 7.34 -3.45 15.84
CA THR A 279 6.04 -4.11 15.71
C THR A 279 6.02 -5.10 14.58
N ALA A 280 5.36 -6.23 14.76
CA ALA A 280 5.06 -7.21 13.75
C ALA A 280 3.56 -7.52 13.74
N PHE A 281 3.02 -7.84 12.57
CA PHE A 281 1.60 -8.04 12.32
C PHE A 281 1.32 -9.51 12.05
N TYR A 282 0.44 -10.12 12.84
CA TYR A 282 0.03 -11.52 12.68
C TYR A 282 -1.48 -11.66 12.72
N ASN A 283 -2.02 -12.44 11.79
CA ASN A 283 -3.43 -12.79 11.81
C ASN A 283 -3.65 -14.03 12.67
N ALA A 284 -4.34 -13.88 13.81
CA ALA A 284 -4.58 -14.95 14.77
C ALA A 284 -5.58 -16.02 14.30
N VAL A 285 -6.32 -15.75 13.22
CA VAL A 285 -7.34 -16.67 12.67
C VAL A 285 -6.77 -17.58 11.58
N GLN A 286 -5.60 -17.28 11.03
CA GLN A 286 -5.00 -18.20 10.07
C GLN A 286 -4.72 -19.56 10.73
N PRO A 287 -5.20 -20.68 10.16
CA PRO A 287 -4.80 -21.99 10.64
C PRO A 287 -3.28 -22.09 10.58
N LEU A 288 -2.65 -22.38 11.71
CA LEU A 288 -1.23 -22.65 11.83
C LEU A 288 -0.81 -23.59 10.70
N GLY A 289 -0.12 -23.02 9.72
CA GLY A 289 0.52 -23.55 8.56
C GLY A 289 0.53 -25.08 8.29
N ALA A 290 -0.57 -25.61 7.79
CA ALA A 290 -0.53 -26.92 7.16
C ALA A 290 -0.38 -26.86 5.62
N LEU A 291 -0.53 -25.69 5.00
CA LEU A 291 -0.46 -25.52 3.54
C LEU A 291 0.76 -24.71 3.08
N GLY A 292 1.45 -23.97 3.96
CA GLY A 292 2.68 -23.24 3.62
C GLY A 292 3.88 -24.16 3.34
N GLU A 293 3.99 -25.27 4.06
CA GLU A 293 5.09 -26.24 3.86
C GLU A 293 4.92 -27.09 2.59
N ILE A 294 3.69 -27.33 2.13
CA ILE A 294 3.43 -28.11 0.91
C ILE A 294 3.77 -27.30 -0.35
N SER A 295 3.66 -25.97 -0.31
CA SER A 295 4.02 -25.11 -1.44
C SER A 295 5.53 -25.00 -1.67
N GLN A 296 6.36 -25.16 -0.64
CA GLN A 296 7.82 -25.14 -0.78
C GLN A 296 8.38 -26.46 -1.29
N VAL A 297 7.73 -27.57 -0.99
CA VAL A 297 8.18 -28.93 -1.44
C VAL A 297 7.85 -29.21 -2.91
N LEU A 298 6.96 -28.43 -3.53
CA LEU A 298 6.60 -28.60 -4.95
C LEU A 298 7.35 -27.63 -5.90
N LEU A 299 8.26 -26.79 -5.38
CA LEU A 299 9.05 -25.83 -6.14
C LEU A 299 10.56 -26.13 -6.10
N ASP A 300 11.01 -27.18 -5.39
CA ASP A 300 12.31 -27.82 -5.48
C ASP A 300 12.22 -29.06 -6.41
#